data_1ed9f153a66b436785864a2f7aa9cc9f
#
_entry.id   1ed9f153a66b436785864a2f7aa9cc9f
#
_cell.length_a   1.000
_cell.length_b   1.000
_cell.length_c   1.000
_cell.angle_alpha   90.00
_cell.angle_beta   90.00
_cell.angle_gamma   90.00
#
_symmetry.space_group_name_H-M   'P 1'
#
loop_
_entity.id
_entity.type
_entity.pdbx_description
1 polymer ?
#
loop_
_entity_poly.entity_id
_entity_poly.type
_entity_poly.pdbx_seq_one_letter_code
_entity_poly.pdbx_strand_id
1 'polypeptide(L)'
;NIARDVLEDAKMDRRYLPANWFDAPLSPETIANAANDCHLPVAAAINQLLELADEYYASALIGIHLLPWRSRFSIIVALRVYGQIGRQLKQGGLQWWRGRTVVNKITKARLSITSLIDLLSGLGWKKIPQHNAKLHRELKGLAGVE
;
A
#
# COMPACT_ATOMS: atom_id res chain seq x y z
N ASN A 1 2.04 -3.53 3.50
CA ASN A 1 1.92 -4.45 4.65
C ASN A 1 1.51 -3.71 5.94
N ILE A 2 2.07 -2.53 6.24
CA ILE A 2 1.75 -1.75 7.47
C ILE A 2 0.23 -1.66 7.70
N ALA A 3 -0.54 -1.22 6.68
CA ALA A 3 -2.00 -1.09 6.81
C ALA A 3 -2.73 -2.41 7.09
N ARG A 4 -2.15 -3.55 6.65
CA ARG A 4 -2.74 -4.88 6.81
C ARG A 4 -2.44 -5.50 8.17
N ASP A 5 -1.23 -5.28 8.66
CA ASP A 5 -0.66 -6.02 9.78
C ASP A 5 -0.67 -5.20 11.10
N VAL A 6 -1.49 -4.12 11.18
CA VAL A 6 -1.53 -3.18 12.33
C VAL A 6 -1.72 -3.91 13.65
N LEU A 7 -2.66 -4.85 13.75
CA LEU A 7 -2.93 -5.59 14.98
C LEU A 7 -1.79 -6.56 15.33
N GLU A 8 -1.26 -7.25 14.33
CA GLU A 8 -0.16 -8.20 14.51
C GLU A 8 1.14 -7.47 14.91
N ASP A 9 1.43 -6.35 14.27
CA ASP A 9 2.59 -5.52 14.61
C ASP A 9 2.48 -4.99 16.05
N ALA A 10 1.29 -4.51 16.44
CA ALA A 10 1.04 -4.02 17.78
C ALA A 10 1.23 -5.10 18.86
N LYS A 11 0.80 -6.35 18.60
CA LYS A 11 1.05 -7.51 19.48
C LYS A 11 2.53 -7.86 19.63
N MET A 12 3.38 -7.39 18.69
CA MET A 12 4.83 -7.52 18.76
C MET A 12 5.50 -6.24 19.30
N ASP A 13 4.73 -5.38 19.99
CA ASP A 13 5.18 -4.09 20.53
C ASP A 13 5.73 -3.13 19.45
N ARG A 14 5.11 -3.17 18.23
CA ARG A 14 5.51 -2.35 17.11
C ARG A 14 4.36 -1.48 16.63
N ARG A 15 4.65 -0.20 16.37
CA ARG A 15 3.71 0.72 15.72
C ARG A 15 4.41 1.40 14.55
N TYR A 16 3.95 1.14 13.35
CA TYR A 16 4.47 1.75 12.12
C TYR A 16 3.63 2.92 11.63
N LEU A 17 2.41 3.10 12.17
CA LEU A 17 1.61 4.29 11.88
C LEU A 17 2.26 5.53 12.52
N PRO A 18 2.40 6.65 11.77
CA PRO A 18 3.04 7.87 12.27
C PRO A 18 2.35 8.42 13.52
N ALA A 19 3.15 8.82 14.51
CA ALA A 19 2.62 9.31 15.77
C ALA A 19 1.81 10.61 15.64
N ASN A 20 2.21 11.47 14.70
CA ASN A 20 1.57 12.76 14.43
C ASN A 20 0.24 12.65 13.64
N TRP A 21 -0.21 11.43 13.33
CA TRP A 21 -1.53 11.19 12.76
C TRP A 21 -2.61 10.95 13.80
N PHE A 22 -2.25 11.01 15.09
CA PHE A 22 -3.14 10.81 16.22
C PHE A 22 -3.18 12.06 17.09
N ASP A 23 -4.36 12.44 17.54
CA ASP A 23 -4.56 13.58 18.43
C ASP A 23 -3.96 13.34 19.85
N ALA A 24 -3.88 12.07 20.26
CA ALA A 24 -3.30 11.64 21.51
C ALA A 24 -2.29 10.50 21.29
N PRO A 25 -1.27 10.36 22.14
CA PRO A 25 -0.32 9.26 22.05
C PRO A 25 -1.02 7.90 22.10
N LEU A 26 -0.80 7.07 21.08
CA LEU A 26 -1.37 5.74 20.98
C LEU A 26 -0.24 4.70 21.07
N SER A 27 -0.22 3.94 22.17
CA SER A 27 0.79 2.91 22.38
C SER A 27 0.50 1.64 21.57
N PRO A 28 1.53 0.83 21.25
CA PRO A 28 1.30 -0.50 20.67
C PRO A 28 0.37 -1.36 21.52
N GLU A 29 0.49 -1.32 22.84
CA GLU A 29 -0.36 -2.04 23.78
C GLU A 29 -1.85 -1.67 23.63
N THR A 30 -2.16 -0.37 23.52
CA THR A 30 -3.54 0.10 23.29
C THR A 30 -4.11 -0.45 22.00
N ILE A 31 -3.31 -0.45 20.93
CA ILE A 31 -3.71 -1.02 19.63
C ILE A 31 -3.86 -2.54 19.73
N ALA A 32 -2.93 -3.24 20.41
CA ALA A 32 -2.97 -4.70 20.56
C ALA A 32 -4.20 -5.19 21.30
N ASN A 33 -4.68 -4.42 22.27
CA ASN A 33 -5.90 -4.69 23.03
C ASN A 33 -7.17 -4.35 22.23
N ALA A 34 -7.03 -3.72 21.08
CA ALA A 34 -8.12 -3.32 20.19
C ALA A 34 -9.28 -2.62 20.94
N ALA A 35 -8.94 -1.73 21.86
CA ALA A 35 -9.91 -0.97 22.64
C ALA A 35 -10.83 -0.14 21.72
N ASN A 36 -12.11 -0.05 22.06
CA ASN A 36 -13.12 0.57 21.19
C ASN A 36 -12.81 2.05 20.85
N ASP A 37 -12.19 2.78 21.76
CA ASP A 37 -11.80 4.16 21.60
C ASP A 37 -10.70 4.37 20.55
N CYS A 38 -9.86 3.35 20.29
CA CYS A 38 -8.82 3.42 19.27
C CYS A 38 -9.28 2.94 17.88
N HIS A 39 -10.47 2.36 17.73
CA HIS A 39 -10.94 1.83 16.45
C HIS A 39 -10.99 2.88 15.35
N LEU A 40 -11.63 4.02 15.61
CA LEU A 40 -11.79 5.10 14.63
C LEU A 40 -10.47 5.84 14.34
N PRO A 41 -9.67 6.26 15.34
CA PRO A 41 -8.39 6.91 15.08
C PRO A 41 -7.44 6.04 14.25
N VAL A 42 -7.33 4.76 14.58
CA VAL A 42 -6.47 3.83 13.82
C VAL A 42 -7.02 3.58 12.41
N ALA A 43 -8.33 3.44 12.25
CA ALA A 43 -8.96 3.30 10.93
C ALA A 43 -8.71 4.54 10.06
N ALA A 44 -8.79 5.76 10.62
CA ALA A 44 -8.48 6.99 9.91
C ALA A 44 -7.02 7.04 9.47
N ALA A 45 -6.08 6.68 10.34
CA ALA A 45 -4.66 6.59 10.00
C ALA A 45 -4.37 5.53 8.90
N ILE A 46 -5.02 4.37 8.97
CA ILE A 46 -4.94 3.36 7.92
C ILE A 46 -5.47 3.90 6.59
N ASN A 47 -6.60 4.61 6.60
CA ASN A 47 -7.16 5.19 5.37
C ASN A 47 -6.20 6.20 4.74
N GLN A 48 -5.62 7.09 5.54
CA GLN A 48 -4.62 8.06 5.07
C GLN A 48 -3.38 7.36 4.48
N LEU A 49 -2.91 6.29 5.13
CA LEU A 49 -1.79 5.49 4.61
C LEU A 49 -2.13 4.82 3.27
N LEU A 50 -3.36 4.32 3.11
CA LEU A 50 -3.80 3.70 1.87
C LEU A 50 -3.97 4.72 0.73
N GLU A 51 -4.41 5.93 1.02
CA GLU A 51 -4.47 7.02 0.03
C GLU A 51 -3.07 7.38 -0.47
N LEU A 52 -2.12 7.56 0.45
CA LEU A 52 -0.72 7.78 0.10
C LEU A 52 -0.15 6.62 -0.72
N ALA A 53 -0.44 5.37 -0.34
CA ALA A 53 0.01 4.19 -1.08
C ALA A 53 -0.58 4.14 -2.51
N ASP A 54 -1.83 4.54 -2.70
CA ASP A 54 -2.48 4.58 -4.02
C ASP A 54 -1.75 5.57 -4.96
N GLU A 55 -1.27 6.73 -4.45
CA GLU A 55 -0.46 7.67 -5.22
C GLU A 55 0.88 7.05 -5.65
N TYR A 56 1.57 6.37 -4.72
CA TYR A 56 2.83 5.68 -5.03
C TYR A 56 2.62 4.53 -6.02
N TYR A 57 1.53 3.77 -5.90
CA TYR A 57 1.20 2.70 -6.84
C TYR A 57 0.91 3.23 -8.24
N ALA A 58 0.19 4.34 -8.36
CA ALA A 58 -0.05 4.98 -9.64
C ALA A 58 1.26 5.44 -10.31
N SER A 59 2.15 6.07 -9.54
CA SER A 59 3.47 6.47 -10.02
C SER A 59 4.34 5.26 -10.40
N ALA A 60 4.33 4.19 -9.58
CA ALA A 60 5.10 2.98 -9.83
C ALA A 60 4.67 2.27 -11.12
N LEU A 61 3.37 2.25 -11.45
CA LEU A 61 2.86 1.69 -12.72
C LEU A 61 3.49 2.35 -13.94
N ILE A 62 3.76 3.66 -13.88
CA ILE A 62 4.45 4.38 -14.94
C ILE A 62 5.92 3.94 -15.01
N GLY A 63 6.61 3.91 -13.86
CA GLY A 63 8.03 3.57 -13.77
C GLY A 63 8.35 2.11 -14.12
N ILE A 64 7.39 1.19 -13.94
CA ILE A 64 7.57 -0.23 -14.25
C ILE A 64 7.97 -0.45 -15.73
N HIS A 65 7.52 0.40 -16.65
CA HIS A 65 7.88 0.30 -18.06
C HIS A 65 9.36 0.56 -18.34
N LEU A 66 10.10 1.13 -17.41
CA LEU A 66 11.56 1.31 -17.48
C LEU A 66 12.33 0.02 -17.15
N LEU A 67 11.68 -0.96 -16.50
CA LEU A 67 12.30 -2.20 -16.09
C LEU A 67 12.46 -3.18 -17.26
N PRO A 68 13.43 -4.12 -17.20
CA PRO A 68 13.50 -5.24 -18.11
C PRO A 68 12.19 -6.03 -18.14
N TRP A 69 11.74 -6.46 -19.32
CA TRP A 69 10.43 -7.07 -19.52
C TRP A 69 10.15 -8.29 -18.61
N ARG A 70 11.19 -9.07 -18.28
CA ARG A 70 11.10 -10.24 -17.39
C ARG A 70 10.69 -9.86 -15.96
N SER A 71 11.17 -8.72 -15.47
CA SER A 71 10.87 -8.23 -14.13
C SER A 71 9.54 -7.51 -14.06
N ARG A 72 9.08 -6.89 -15.17
CA ARG A 72 7.84 -6.10 -15.21
C ARG A 72 6.65 -6.89 -14.73
N PHE A 73 6.43 -8.09 -15.28
CA PHE A 73 5.27 -8.90 -14.97
C PHE A 73 5.17 -9.21 -13.48
N SER A 74 6.26 -9.70 -12.88
CA SER A 74 6.28 -10.03 -11.45
C SER A 74 5.99 -8.82 -10.56
N ILE A 75 6.54 -7.66 -10.92
CA ILE A 75 6.34 -6.42 -10.16
C ILE A 75 4.92 -5.89 -10.32
N ILE A 76 4.33 -5.95 -11.53
CA ILE A 76 2.92 -5.58 -11.76
C ILE A 76 1.99 -6.48 -10.93
N VAL A 77 2.22 -7.80 -10.95
CA VAL A 77 1.43 -8.74 -10.15
C VAL A 77 1.53 -8.42 -8.67
N ALA A 78 2.74 -8.19 -8.15
CA ALA A 78 2.95 -7.81 -6.76
C ALA A 78 2.20 -6.52 -6.41
N LEU A 79 2.35 -5.46 -7.20
CA LEU A 79 1.66 -4.18 -7.03
C LEU A 79 0.14 -4.36 -7.00
N ARG A 80 -0.42 -5.13 -7.94
CA ARG A 80 -1.86 -5.40 -7.98
C ARG A 80 -2.36 -6.18 -6.78
N VAL A 81 -1.60 -7.20 -6.33
CA VAL A 81 -1.97 -8.00 -5.14
C VAL A 81 -1.92 -7.15 -3.88
N TYR A 82 -0.87 -6.36 -3.68
CA TYR A 82 -0.77 -5.47 -2.51
C TYR A 82 -1.82 -4.36 -2.54
N GLY A 83 -2.06 -3.73 -3.68
CA GLY A 83 -3.15 -2.76 -3.83
C GLY A 83 -4.54 -3.38 -3.57
N GLN A 84 -4.74 -4.67 -3.89
CA GLN A 84 -5.99 -5.37 -3.60
C GLN A 84 -6.22 -5.56 -2.10
N ILE A 85 -5.16 -5.77 -1.31
CA ILE A 85 -5.27 -5.81 0.16
C ILE A 85 -5.85 -4.50 0.68
N GLY A 86 -5.31 -3.36 0.24
CA GLY A 86 -5.80 -2.03 0.62
C GLY A 86 -7.28 -1.83 0.23
N ARG A 87 -7.65 -2.21 -1.00
CA ARG A 87 -9.06 -2.14 -1.43
C ARG A 87 -9.98 -3.00 -0.58
N GLN A 88 -9.59 -4.21 -0.22
CA GLN A 88 -10.38 -5.09 0.65
C GLN A 88 -10.52 -4.52 2.05
N LEU A 89 -9.47 -3.91 2.60
CA LEU A 89 -9.54 -3.21 3.89
C LEU A 89 -10.54 -2.06 3.85
N LYS A 90 -10.51 -1.21 2.82
CA LYS A 90 -11.48 -0.11 2.63
C LYS A 90 -12.90 -0.64 2.48
N GLN A 91 -13.12 -1.67 1.65
CA GLN A 91 -14.43 -2.30 1.44
C GLN A 91 -14.97 -2.99 2.69
N GLY A 92 -14.10 -3.53 3.54
CA GLY A 92 -14.45 -4.10 4.84
C GLY A 92 -14.66 -3.08 5.95
N GLY A 93 -14.70 -1.77 5.64
CA GLY A 93 -14.89 -0.71 6.63
C GLY A 93 -13.68 -0.51 7.54
N LEU A 94 -12.48 -0.83 7.07
CA LEU A 94 -11.23 -0.65 7.81
C LEU A 94 -11.23 -1.32 9.20
N GLN A 95 -11.90 -2.46 9.33
CA GLN A 95 -12.04 -3.20 10.60
C GLN A 95 -10.74 -3.94 10.94
N TRP A 96 -9.66 -3.21 11.15
CA TRP A 96 -8.30 -3.70 11.40
C TRP A 96 -8.20 -4.61 12.64
N TRP A 97 -9.08 -4.41 13.63
CA TRP A 97 -9.13 -5.21 14.87
C TRP A 97 -9.63 -6.66 14.67
N ARG A 98 -10.20 -6.98 13.51
CA ARG A 98 -10.58 -8.35 13.14
C ARG A 98 -9.41 -9.21 12.69
N GLY A 99 -8.21 -8.62 12.63
CA GLY A 99 -7.01 -9.27 12.17
C GLY A 99 -6.75 -9.11 10.67
N ARG A 100 -5.86 -9.93 10.17
CA ARG A 100 -5.19 -9.77 8.88
C ARG A 100 -6.11 -9.98 7.68
N THR A 101 -6.21 -8.99 6.81
CA THR A 101 -6.87 -9.11 5.51
C THR A 101 -6.01 -9.90 4.53
N VAL A 102 -6.55 -10.97 3.94
CA VAL A 102 -5.85 -11.86 3.01
C VAL A 102 -6.58 -11.94 1.68
N VAL A 103 -5.85 -11.70 0.58
CA VAL A 103 -6.36 -11.91 -0.78
C VAL A 103 -6.40 -13.42 -1.07
N ASN A 104 -7.57 -13.96 -1.44
CA ASN A 104 -7.73 -15.36 -1.75
C ASN A 104 -7.02 -15.78 -3.05
N LYS A 105 -6.83 -17.09 -3.24
CA LYS A 105 -6.09 -17.64 -4.38
C LYS A 105 -6.75 -17.31 -5.73
N ILE A 106 -8.08 -17.32 -5.80
CA ILE A 106 -8.84 -17.02 -7.04
C ILE A 106 -8.61 -15.55 -7.44
N THR A 107 -8.72 -14.63 -6.48
CA THR A 107 -8.45 -13.21 -6.73
C THR A 107 -7.00 -12.99 -7.16
N LYS A 108 -6.02 -13.66 -6.54
CA LYS A 108 -4.62 -13.59 -6.97
C LYS A 108 -4.44 -14.07 -8.42
N ALA A 109 -5.04 -15.19 -8.78
CA ALA A 109 -4.99 -15.70 -10.16
C ALA A 109 -5.61 -14.70 -11.15
N ARG A 110 -6.80 -14.15 -10.84
CA ARG A 110 -7.45 -13.12 -11.64
C ARG A 110 -6.57 -11.88 -11.81
N LEU A 111 -5.95 -11.40 -10.73
CA LEU A 111 -5.05 -10.25 -10.76
C LEU A 111 -3.80 -10.54 -11.61
N SER A 112 -3.27 -11.75 -11.57
CA SER A 112 -2.14 -12.15 -12.41
C SER A 112 -2.52 -12.10 -13.89
N ILE A 113 -3.72 -12.58 -14.27
CA ILE A 113 -4.21 -12.51 -15.65
C ILE A 113 -4.39 -11.06 -16.10
N THR A 114 -5.03 -10.22 -15.29
CA THR A 114 -5.22 -8.79 -15.63
C THR A 114 -3.91 -8.01 -15.70
N SER A 115 -2.88 -8.45 -14.99
CA SER A 115 -1.54 -7.86 -15.05
C SER A 115 -0.88 -8.01 -16.42
N LEU A 116 -1.31 -8.98 -17.26
CA LEU A 116 -0.87 -9.08 -18.65
C LEU A 116 -1.33 -7.86 -19.46
N ILE A 117 -2.51 -7.33 -19.19
CA ILE A 117 -3.03 -6.13 -19.85
C ILE A 117 -2.13 -4.93 -19.52
N ASP A 118 -1.75 -4.77 -18.25
CA ASP A 118 -0.84 -3.69 -17.84
C ASP A 118 0.55 -3.85 -18.48
N LEU A 119 1.04 -5.08 -18.57
CA LEU A 119 2.31 -5.36 -19.22
C LEU A 119 2.32 -4.87 -20.68
N LEU A 120 1.20 -5.05 -21.38
CA LEU A 120 1.06 -4.67 -22.79
C LEU A 120 0.72 -3.18 -22.97
N SER A 121 0.11 -2.54 -22.01
CA SER A 121 -0.40 -1.16 -22.12
C SER A 121 0.69 -0.12 -22.43
N GLY A 122 1.91 -0.33 -21.96
CA GLY A 122 3.04 0.56 -22.20
C GLY A 122 3.81 0.32 -23.49
N LEU A 123 3.50 -0.73 -24.26
CA LEU A 123 4.25 -1.07 -25.48
C LEU A 123 4.09 -0.02 -26.59
N GLY A 124 3.01 0.75 -26.58
CA GLY A 124 2.73 1.81 -27.57
C GLY A 124 3.19 3.20 -27.16
N TRP A 125 3.78 3.38 -25.99
CA TRP A 125 4.17 4.72 -25.52
C TRP A 125 5.39 5.24 -26.29
N LYS A 126 5.21 6.33 -27.04
CA LYS A 126 6.31 7.06 -27.67
C LYS A 126 7.15 7.84 -26.66
N LYS A 127 6.52 8.29 -25.57
CA LYS A 127 7.19 8.94 -24.40
C LYS A 127 6.57 8.35 -23.14
N ILE A 128 7.40 8.06 -22.14
CA ILE A 128 6.93 7.64 -20.83
C ILE A 128 6.31 8.86 -20.16
N PRO A 129 5.07 8.77 -19.64
CA PRO A 129 4.46 9.87 -18.89
C PRO A 129 5.32 10.30 -17.71
N GLN A 130 5.33 11.58 -17.39
CA GLN A 130 6.03 12.07 -16.20
C GLN A 130 5.33 11.53 -14.95
N HIS A 131 6.13 11.03 -14.01
CA HIS A 131 5.65 10.66 -12.69
C HIS A 131 5.48 11.90 -11.80
N ASN A 132 4.79 11.76 -10.68
CA ASN A 132 4.62 12.83 -9.71
C ASN A 132 5.91 13.05 -8.89
N ALA A 133 6.72 14.05 -9.28
CA ALA A 133 7.98 14.38 -8.61
C ALA A 133 7.79 14.77 -7.12
N LYS A 134 6.58 15.20 -6.69
CA LYS A 134 6.30 15.52 -5.28
C LYS A 134 6.47 14.30 -4.37
N LEU A 135 6.29 13.09 -4.89
CA LEU A 135 6.49 11.84 -4.14
C LEU A 135 7.95 11.60 -3.75
N HIS A 136 8.90 12.30 -4.38
CA HIS A 136 10.33 12.19 -4.07
C HIS A 136 10.79 13.19 -3.00
N ARG A 137 9.95 14.14 -2.61
CA ARG A 137 10.34 15.21 -1.69
C ARG A 137 10.98 14.70 -0.40
N GLU A 138 10.39 13.66 0.19
CA GLU A 138 10.87 13.05 1.44
C GLU A 138 12.14 12.18 1.24
N LEU A 139 12.50 11.92 -0.02
CA LEU A 139 13.70 11.15 -0.40
C LEU A 139 14.85 12.06 -0.84
N LYS A 140 14.65 13.39 -0.83
CA LYS A 140 15.64 14.36 -1.27
C LYS A 140 16.94 14.20 -0.48
N GLY A 141 18.06 14.14 -1.22
CA GLY A 141 19.38 13.92 -0.66
C GLY A 141 19.83 12.45 -0.63
N LEU A 142 18.98 11.52 -1.02
CA LEU A 142 19.40 10.14 -1.28
C LEU A 142 20.01 10.03 -2.68
N ALA A 143 20.93 9.08 -2.86
CA ALA A 143 21.58 8.83 -4.15
C ALA A 143 20.53 8.52 -5.24
N GLY A 144 20.58 9.25 -6.37
CA GLY A 144 19.67 9.09 -7.49
C GLY A 144 18.35 9.85 -7.38
N VAL A 145 18.18 10.70 -6.37
CA VAL A 145 17.02 11.58 -6.20
C VAL A 145 17.50 13.04 -6.20
N GLU A 146 17.21 13.76 -7.30
CA GLU A 146 17.47 15.19 -7.46
C GLU A 146 16.26 16.03 -7.03
#